data_57a69a80638d4a022efafdcc6d800618
#
_entry.id   57a69a80638d4a022efafdcc6d800618
#
_cell.length_a   1.000
_cell.length_b   1.000
_cell.length_c   1.000
_cell.angle_alpha   90.00
_cell.angle_beta   90.00
_cell.angle_gamma   90.00
#
_symmetry.space_group_name_H-M   'P 1'
#
loop_
_entity.id
_entity.type
_entity.pdbx_description
1 polymer ?
#
loop_
_entity_poly.entity_id
_entity_poly.type
_entity_poly.pdbx_seq_one_letter_code
_entity_poly.pdbx_strand_id
1 'polypeptide(L)'
;ILGSVAVTDFAFTARMLQKYGDKIAVGVDAKDGYVAIHGWKEVSAELGVDFCRRLADAGCTAIIYTDIACDGAMQGTNLALYRQLAAEVPGVAFTASGGISSEAELLELKKMGTAAAILGKSLYTGALDLERCVQLVQD
;
A
#
# COMPACT_ATOMS: atom_id res chain seq x y z
N ILE A 1 3.42 8.76 -9.01
CA ILE A 1 3.30 7.36 -8.55
C ILE A 1 3.71 6.45 -9.71
N LEU A 2 4.65 5.54 -9.45
CA LEU A 2 5.06 4.50 -10.39
C LEU A 2 4.34 3.20 -10.03
N GLY A 3 3.75 2.55 -11.03
CA GLY A 3 3.03 1.28 -10.86
C GLY A 3 3.76 0.12 -11.50
N SER A 4 3.17 -0.52 -12.50
CA SER A 4 3.72 -1.71 -13.19
C SER A 4 5.15 -1.53 -13.68
N VAL A 5 5.54 -0.31 -14.08
CA VAL A 5 6.90 -0.01 -14.54
C VAL A 5 7.96 -0.31 -13.47
N ALA A 6 7.60 -0.23 -12.20
CA ALA A 6 8.53 -0.57 -11.12
C ALA A 6 8.93 -2.06 -11.16
N VAL A 7 8.05 -2.93 -11.64
CA VAL A 7 8.34 -4.35 -11.85
C VAL A 7 8.99 -4.60 -13.21
N THR A 8 8.41 -4.03 -14.27
CA THR A 8 8.83 -4.32 -15.65
C THR A 8 10.15 -3.64 -16.03
N ASP A 9 10.47 -2.50 -15.39
CA ASP A 9 11.73 -1.78 -15.58
C ASP A 9 12.22 -1.22 -14.25
N PHE A 10 12.74 -2.09 -13.42
CA PHE A 10 13.26 -1.71 -12.10
C PHE A 10 14.44 -0.75 -12.18
N ALA A 11 15.30 -0.91 -13.20
CA ALA A 11 16.45 -0.01 -13.40
C ALA A 11 16.00 1.45 -13.63
N PHE A 12 14.96 1.65 -14.43
CA PHE A 12 14.36 2.97 -14.62
C PHE A 12 13.81 3.52 -13.31
N THR A 13 13.08 2.70 -12.56
CA THR A 13 12.51 3.08 -11.27
C THR A 13 13.60 3.49 -10.28
N ALA A 14 14.69 2.73 -10.19
CA ALA A 14 15.82 3.05 -9.32
C ALA A 14 16.45 4.39 -9.70
N ARG A 15 16.61 4.67 -11.01
CA ARG A 15 17.12 5.97 -11.48
C ARG A 15 16.21 7.12 -11.09
N MET A 16 14.88 6.92 -11.20
CA MET A 16 13.90 7.95 -10.83
C MET A 16 13.89 8.20 -9.33
N LEU A 17 14.02 7.16 -8.52
CA LEU A 17 14.13 7.29 -7.07
C LEU A 17 15.40 8.08 -6.67
N GLN A 18 16.52 7.83 -7.33
CA GLN A 18 17.76 8.59 -7.10
C GLN A 18 17.61 10.06 -7.49
N LYS A 19 16.91 10.34 -8.59
CA LYS A 19 16.78 11.69 -9.12
C LYS A 19 15.75 12.53 -8.38
N TYR A 20 14.61 11.94 -8.02
CA TYR A 20 13.46 12.66 -7.47
C TYR A 20 13.18 12.35 -6.00
N GLY A 21 13.75 11.27 -5.46
CA GLY A 21 13.67 10.92 -4.05
C GLY A 21 12.25 10.81 -3.50
N ASP A 22 11.97 11.59 -2.47
CA ASP A 22 10.70 11.60 -1.75
C ASP A 22 9.50 12.13 -2.56
N LYS A 23 9.73 12.64 -3.76
CA LYS A 23 8.66 13.06 -4.67
C LYS A 23 8.03 11.89 -5.40
N ILE A 24 8.61 10.70 -5.32
CA ILE A 24 8.09 9.49 -5.95
C ILE A 24 7.52 8.55 -4.90
N ALA A 25 6.30 8.08 -5.16
CA ALA A 25 5.72 6.92 -4.48
C ALA A 25 5.60 5.77 -5.48
N VAL A 26 5.71 4.55 -4.99
CA VAL A 26 5.52 3.35 -5.81
C VAL A 26 4.24 2.64 -5.37
N GLY A 27 3.39 2.31 -6.34
CA GLY A 27 2.21 1.48 -6.12
C GLY A 27 2.58 0.01 -6.27
N VAL A 28 2.35 -0.78 -5.23
CA VAL A 28 2.55 -2.22 -5.21
C VAL A 28 1.21 -2.89 -4.99
N ASP A 29 0.71 -3.56 -6.01
CA ASP A 29 -0.51 -4.35 -5.93
C ASP A 29 -0.14 -5.81 -5.82
N ALA A 30 -0.72 -6.55 -4.89
CA ALA A 30 -0.39 -7.93 -4.66
C ALA A 30 -1.65 -8.81 -4.59
N LYS A 31 -1.56 -9.99 -5.19
CA LYS A 31 -2.57 -11.04 -5.10
C LYS A 31 -1.94 -12.28 -4.49
N ASP A 32 -2.52 -12.74 -3.39
CA ASP A 32 -1.99 -13.90 -2.64
C ASP A 32 -0.51 -13.72 -2.25
N GLY A 33 -0.09 -12.47 -2.00
CA GLY A 33 1.26 -12.14 -1.61
C GLY A 33 2.23 -11.89 -2.78
N TYR A 34 1.82 -12.10 -4.03
CA TYR A 34 2.65 -11.89 -5.22
C TYR A 34 2.29 -10.62 -5.95
N VAL A 35 3.31 -9.88 -6.42
CA VAL A 35 3.09 -8.60 -7.11
C VAL A 35 2.33 -8.81 -8.42
N ALA A 36 1.24 -8.06 -8.57
CA ALA A 36 0.42 -8.02 -9.77
C ALA A 36 0.75 -6.77 -10.60
N ILE A 37 0.67 -6.89 -11.90
CA ILE A 37 0.99 -5.84 -12.86
C ILE A 37 -0.09 -5.74 -13.96
N HIS A 38 0.03 -4.69 -14.79
CA HIS A 38 -0.87 -4.49 -15.94
C HIS A 38 -2.36 -4.46 -15.58
N GLY A 39 -2.72 -3.65 -14.55
CA GLY A 39 -4.10 -3.56 -14.10
C GLY A 39 -4.63 -4.88 -13.55
N TRP A 40 -3.76 -5.61 -12.85
CA TRP A 40 -4.05 -6.91 -12.21
C TRP A 40 -4.26 -8.06 -13.19
N LYS A 41 -3.88 -7.88 -14.45
CA LYS A 41 -4.02 -8.93 -15.49
C LYS A 41 -2.97 -10.02 -15.38
N GLU A 42 -1.83 -9.70 -14.80
CA GLU A 42 -0.73 -10.62 -14.59
C GLU A 42 -0.29 -10.62 -13.14
N VAL A 43 0.05 -11.79 -12.62
CA VAL A 43 0.65 -11.96 -11.29
C VAL A 43 2.08 -12.46 -11.50
N SER A 44 3.05 -11.72 -10.95
CA SER A 44 4.45 -12.08 -11.04
C SER A 44 4.82 -13.19 -10.05
N ALA A 45 6.05 -13.71 -10.15
CA ALA A 45 6.59 -14.67 -9.18
C ALA A 45 7.29 -13.98 -8.00
N GLU A 46 7.27 -12.64 -7.91
CA GLU A 46 7.94 -11.90 -6.86
C GLU A 46 6.99 -11.63 -5.69
N LEU A 47 7.42 -11.95 -4.49
CA LEU A 47 6.67 -11.63 -3.27
C LEU A 47 6.64 -10.13 -3.04
N GLY A 48 5.45 -9.61 -2.67
CA GLY A 48 5.24 -8.19 -2.46
C GLY A 48 6.15 -7.61 -1.37
N VAL A 49 6.35 -8.32 -0.27
CA VAL A 49 7.23 -7.88 0.83
C VAL A 49 8.68 -7.79 0.36
N ASP A 50 9.16 -8.77 -0.40
CA ASP A 50 10.53 -8.77 -0.95
C ASP A 50 10.72 -7.64 -1.95
N PHE A 51 9.71 -7.37 -2.77
CA PHE A 51 9.72 -6.25 -3.70
C PHE A 51 9.79 -4.92 -2.98
N CYS A 52 9.03 -4.75 -1.90
CA CYS A 52 9.10 -3.55 -1.08
C CYS A 52 10.50 -3.34 -0.47
N ARG A 53 11.17 -4.41 -0.04
CA ARG A 53 12.56 -4.31 0.43
C ARG A 53 13.51 -3.84 -0.69
N ARG A 54 13.36 -4.38 -1.88
CA ARG A 54 14.16 -3.94 -3.05
C ARG A 54 13.94 -2.47 -3.35
N LEU A 55 12.69 -2.02 -3.30
CA LEU A 55 12.36 -0.60 -3.49
C LEU A 55 13.00 0.27 -2.40
N ALA A 56 12.92 -0.14 -1.14
CA ALA A 56 13.53 0.57 -0.03
C ALA A 56 15.06 0.68 -0.21
N ASP A 57 15.72 -0.41 -0.61
CA ASP A 57 17.17 -0.43 -0.87
C ASP A 57 17.53 0.49 -2.05
N ALA A 58 16.64 0.70 -2.99
CA ALA A 58 16.83 1.62 -4.11
C ALA A 58 16.51 3.09 -3.76
N GLY A 59 16.10 3.39 -2.52
CA GLY A 59 15.83 4.74 -2.05
C GLY A 59 14.34 5.12 -2.02
N CYS A 60 13.43 4.17 -2.18
CA CYS A 60 12.00 4.44 -2.09
C CYS A 60 11.60 4.72 -0.64
N THR A 61 10.90 5.83 -0.42
CA THR A 61 10.45 6.27 0.91
C THR A 61 8.94 6.19 1.10
N ALA A 62 8.16 5.97 0.03
CA ALA A 62 6.71 5.92 0.08
C ALA A 62 6.17 4.82 -0.85
N ILE A 63 5.39 3.90 -0.29
CA ILE A 63 4.77 2.81 -1.03
C ILE A 63 3.27 2.78 -0.72
N ILE A 64 2.46 2.71 -1.78
CA ILE A 64 1.04 2.43 -1.68
C ILE A 64 0.86 0.94 -1.94
N TYR A 65 0.47 0.19 -0.92
CA TYR A 65 0.33 -1.26 -1.01
C TYR A 65 -1.15 -1.64 -1.02
N THR A 66 -1.57 -2.35 -2.07
CA THR A 66 -2.94 -2.85 -2.21
C THR A 66 -2.95 -4.37 -2.17
N ASP A 67 -3.69 -4.95 -1.23
CA ASP A 67 -4.07 -6.37 -1.30
C ASP A 67 -5.31 -6.48 -2.18
N ILE A 68 -5.13 -7.01 -3.39
CA ILE A 68 -6.18 -7.06 -4.40
C ILE A 68 -7.36 -7.92 -3.93
N ALA A 69 -7.11 -8.99 -3.18
CA ALA A 69 -8.18 -9.85 -2.67
C ALA A 69 -9.12 -9.12 -1.72
N CYS A 70 -8.63 -8.07 -1.02
CA CYS A 70 -9.43 -7.26 -0.11
C CYS A 70 -10.13 -6.09 -0.82
N ASP A 71 -9.58 -5.62 -1.95
CA ASP A 71 -10.09 -4.41 -2.60
C ASP A 71 -11.53 -4.57 -3.08
N GLY A 72 -12.38 -3.64 -2.67
CA GLY A 72 -13.79 -3.63 -3.01
C GLY A 72 -14.63 -4.74 -2.36
N ALA A 73 -14.04 -5.62 -1.56
CA ALA A 73 -14.75 -6.75 -0.95
C ALA A 73 -15.59 -6.36 0.27
N MET A 74 -15.32 -5.21 0.90
CA MET A 74 -16.00 -4.71 2.12
C MET A 74 -15.96 -5.69 3.30
N GLN A 75 -14.92 -6.51 3.37
CA GLN A 75 -14.74 -7.55 4.41
C GLN A 75 -13.53 -7.27 5.30
N GLY A 76 -12.99 -6.08 5.22
CA GLY A 76 -11.82 -5.68 5.99
C GLY A 76 -10.54 -5.68 5.15
N THR A 77 -9.54 -4.97 5.66
CA THR A 77 -8.21 -4.92 5.07
C THR A 77 -7.30 -5.98 5.71
N ASN A 78 -6.15 -6.23 5.09
CA ASN A 78 -5.18 -7.23 5.59
C ASN A 78 -4.25 -6.60 6.63
N LEU A 79 -4.73 -6.47 7.87
CA LEU A 79 -3.96 -5.86 8.96
C LEU A 79 -2.65 -6.59 9.25
N ALA A 80 -2.64 -7.92 9.18
CA ALA A 80 -1.44 -8.72 9.41
C ALA A 80 -0.33 -8.39 8.41
N LEU A 81 -0.69 -8.14 7.13
CA LEU A 81 0.25 -7.75 6.09
C LEU A 81 0.90 -6.40 6.41
N TYR A 82 0.12 -5.39 6.79
CA TYR A 82 0.67 -4.06 7.11
C TYR A 82 1.54 -4.09 8.35
N ARG A 83 1.21 -4.93 9.32
CA ARG A 83 2.08 -5.17 10.48
C ARG A 83 3.40 -5.80 10.07
N GLN A 84 3.36 -6.78 9.17
CA GLN A 84 4.55 -7.41 8.60
C GLN A 84 5.41 -6.40 7.83
N LEU A 85 4.81 -5.59 6.98
CA LEU A 85 5.53 -4.56 6.22
C LEU A 85 6.21 -3.55 7.14
N ALA A 86 5.53 -3.11 8.19
CA ALA A 86 6.11 -2.18 9.15
C ALA A 86 7.33 -2.78 9.87
N ALA A 87 7.30 -4.08 10.18
CA ALA A 87 8.40 -4.78 10.85
C ALA A 87 9.56 -5.08 9.91
N GLU A 88 9.28 -5.53 8.69
CA GLU A 88 10.29 -6.06 7.77
C GLU A 88 10.85 -5.02 6.79
N VAL A 89 10.14 -3.92 6.57
CA VAL A 89 10.58 -2.83 5.68
C VAL A 89 10.50 -1.49 6.45
N PRO A 90 11.33 -1.32 7.48
CA PRO A 90 11.34 -0.06 8.23
C PRO A 90 11.87 1.09 7.37
N GLY A 91 11.45 2.32 7.70
CA GLY A 91 11.89 3.53 6.99
C GLY A 91 11.08 3.87 5.74
N VAL A 92 10.08 3.07 5.40
CA VAL A 92 9.15 3.36 4.31
C VAL A 92 7.80 3.80 4.87
N ALA A 93 7.25 4.88 4.33
CA ALA A 93 5.89 5.32 4.63
C ALA A 93 4.91 4.50 3.79
N PHE A 94 4.21 3.56 4.43
CA PHE A 94 3.21 2.75 3.74
C PHE A 94 1.84 3.42 3.78
N THR A 95 1.17 3.42 2.62
CA THR A 95 -0.25 3.72 2.51
C THR A 95 -1.01 2.41 2.30
N ALA A 96 -1.92 2.11 3.21
CA ALA A 96 -2.75 0.92 3.12
C ALA A 96 -3.89 1.14 2.13
N SER A 97 -4.12 0.17 1.26
CA SER A 97 -5.19 0.21 0.25
C SER A 97 -5.85 -1.16 0.13
N GLY A 98 -7.15 -1.14 -0.08
CA GLY A 98 -7.94 -2.36 -0.30
C GLY A 98 -8.72 -2.83 0.92
N GLY A 99 -10.03 -2.73 0.85
CA GLY A 99 -10.96 -3.36 1.77
C GLY A 99 -11.19 -2.68 3.11
N ILE A 100 -10.62 -1.51 3.37
CA ILE A 100 -10.84 -0.80 4.63
C ILE A 100 -12.32 -0.45 4.75
N SER A 101 -12.99 -0.98 5.77
CA SER A 101 -14.45 -0.91 5.91
C SER A 101 -14.93 -0.55 7.31
N SER A 102 -14.03 -0.37 8.29
CA SER A 102 -14.40 0.00 9.65
C SER A 102 -13.44 1.00 10.28
N GLU A 103 -13.96 1.78 11.23
CA GLU A 103 -13.15 2.72 12.02
C GLU A 103 -12.09 2.00 12.85
N ALA A 104 -12.42 0.80 13.34
CA ALA A 104 -11.48 -0.01 14.12
C ALA A 104 -10.22 -0.36 13.33
N GLU A 105 -10.35 -0.67 12.03
CA GLU A 105 -9.22 -0.93 11.16
C GLU A 105 -8.33 0.30 10.99
N LEU A 106 -8.91 1.48 10.83
CA LEU A 106 -8.15 2.74 10.75
C LEU A 106 -7.34 2.99 12.02
N LEU A 107 -7.92 2.73 13.18
CA LEU A 107 -7.22 2.88 14.46
C LEU A 107 -6.08 1.87 14.60
N GLU A 108 -6.28 0.63 14.16
CA GLU A 108 -5.21 -0.37 14.17
C GLU A 108 -4.06 -0.01 13.21
N LEU A 109 -4.38 0.45 12.00
CA LEU A 109 -3.37 0.95 11.06
C LEU A 109 -2.58 2.12 11.65
N LYS A 110 -3.26 3.05 12.31
CA LYS A 110 -2.61 4.17 12.99
C LYS A 110 -1.64 3.69 14.07
N LYS A 111 -2.05 2.73 14.90
CA LYS A 111 -1.20 2.17 15.96
C LYS A 111 0.05 1.49 15.42
N MET A 112 -0.02 0.89 14.24
CA MET A 112 1.12 0.26 13.57
C MET A 112 2.11 1.26 12.98
N GLY A 113 1.76 2.54 12.91
CA GLY A 113 2.57 3.55 12.25
C GLY A 113 2.36 3.61 10.74
N THR A 114 1.26 3.07 10.21
CA THR A 114 0.88 3.23 8.81
C THR A 114 0.69 4.71 8.49
N ALA A 115 1.33 5.19 7.42
CA ALA A 115 1.37 6.63 7.13
C ALA A 115 0.04 7.17 6.64
N ALA A 116 -0.70 6.38 5.87
CA ALA A 116 -1.98 6.79 5.29
C ALA A 116 -2.84 5.58 4.95
N ALA A 117 -4.11 5.82 4.68
CA ALA A 117 -5.05 4.80 4.23
C ALA A 117 -5.91 5.36 3.11
N ILE A 118 -6.19 4.54 2.11
CA ILE A 118 -7.09 4.89 1.01
C ILE A 118 -8.45 4.26 1.29
N LEU A 119 -9.47 5.11 1.33
CA LEU A 119 -10.86 4.71 1.46
C LEU A 119 -11.54 4.83 0.10
N GLY A 120 -12.13 3.77 -0.36
CA GLY A 120 -12.82 3.73 -1.65
C GLY A 120 -14.30 3.41 -1.48
N LYS A 121 -14.66 2.18 -1.78
CA LYS A 121 -16.05 1.70 -1.78
C LYS A 121 -16.78 1.95 -0.45
N SER A 122 -16.08 1.87 0.68
CA SER A 122 -16.66 2.11 2.01
C SER A 122 -17.26 3.51 2.17
N LEU A 123 -16.73 4.51 1.47
CA LEU A 123 -17.30 5.86 1.46
C LEU A 123 -18.58 5.90 0.62
N TYR A 124 -18.58 5.26 -0.52
CA TYR A 124 -19.73 5.27 -1.44
C TYR A 124 -20.90 4.45 -0.93
N THR A 125 -20.65 3.40 -0.17
CA THR A 125 -21.72 2.57 0.44
C THR A 125 -22.23 3.15 1.76
N GLY A 126 -21.56 4.15 2.32
CA GLY A 126 -21.92 4.73 3.62
C GLY A 126 -21.42 3.92 4.81
N ALA A 127 -20.59 2.88 4.60
CA ALA A 127 -19.99 2.11 5.68
C ALA A 127 -19.05 2.96 6.54
N LEU A 128 -18.38 3.94 5.92
CA LEU A 128 -17.54 4.92 6.59
C LEU A 128 -17.94 6.33 6.20
N ASP A 129 -17.82 7.25 7.16
CA ASP A 129 -17.96 8.69 6.96
C ASP A 129 -16.58 9.33 6.94
N LEU A 130 -16.26 10.08 5.89
CA LEU A 130 -14.93 10.63 5.70
C LEU A 130 -14.54 11.63 6.81
N GLU A 131 -15.44 12.53 7.18
CA GLU A 131 -15.18 13.53 8.23
C GLU A 131 -14.83 12.84 9.54
N ARG A 132 -15.61 11.85 9.91
CA ARG A 132 -15.40 11.04 11.12
C ARG A 132 -14.05 10.31 11.07
N CYS A 133 -13.72 9.70 9.93
CA CYS A 133 -12.45 8.99 9.75
C CYS A 133 -11.26 9.94 9.89
N VAL A 134 -11.33 11.12 9.30
CA VAL A 134 -10.29 12.13 9.39
C VAL A 134 -10.07 12.55 10.85
N GLN A 135 -11.14 12.81 11.59
CA GLN A 135 -11.08 13.15 13.02
C GLN A 135 -10.40 12.05 13.85
N LEU A 136 -10.71 10.79 13.56
CA LEU A 136 -10.13 9.64 14.29
C LEU A 136 -8.62 9.50 14.09
N VAL A 137 -8.11 9.77 12.89
CA VAL A 137 -6.71 9.52 12.56
C VAL A 137 -5.80 10.73 12.75
N GLN A 138 -6.33 11.94 12.76
CA GLN A 138 -5.53 13.15 12.93
C GLN A 138 -5.13 13.44 14.38
N ASP A 139 -5.77 12.83 15.34
CA ASP A 139 -5.50 13.04 16.77
C ASP A 139 -4.28 12.25 17.27
#